data_05964b8a98fd848291938810afdb7b45
#
_entry.id   05964b8a98fd848291938810afdb7b45
#
_cell.length_a   1.000
_cell.length_b   1.000
_cell.length_c   1.000
_cell.angle_alpha   90.00
_cell.angle_beta   90.00
_cell.angle_gamma   90.00
#
_symmetry.space_group_name_H-M   'P 1'
#
loop_
_entity.id
_entity.type
_entity.pdbx_description
1 polymer ?
#
loop_
_entity_poly.entity_id
_entity_poly.type
_entity_poly.pdbx_seq_one_letter_code
_entity_poly.pdbx_strand_id
1 'polypeptide(L)'
;LSLHDALPILMEELMETLDAEEKLYQELIPVEQEKTRAIAGTDLEAMRRIVEKEHELVDKTQHLENVRKRIVLDIATVLGKDPDKMTLASLADALKKQPEDQRKLQMVHDRLRKTVMQLQDINQSNENLLRETMEMVEFNMNVIRSTRMSSGSSNYASDASEVYGTAPQQI
;
A
#
# COMPACT_ATOMS: atom_id res chain seq x y z
N LEU A 1 -7.04 3.95 -41.87
CA LEU A 1 -7.60 2.87 -41.03
C LEU A 1 -9.07 3.24 -40.77
N SER A 2 -9.97 2.34 -41.14
CA SER A 2 -11.40 2.50 -40.85
C SER A 2 -11.59 2.42 -39.33
N LEU A 3 -12.58 3.13 -38.77
CA LEU A 3 -13.00 3.02 -37.36
C LEU A 3 -13.27 1.57 -36.97
N HIS A 4 -13.70 0.71 -37.91
CA HIS A 4 -13.94 -0.71 -37.71
C HIS A 4 -12.64 -1.52 -37.55
N ASP A 5 -11.53 -1.06 -38.13
CA ASP A 5 -10.25 -1.76 -38.05
C ASP A 5 -9.44 -1.35 -36.82
N ALA A 6 -9.71 -0.16 -36.26
CA ALA A 6 -9.03 0.35 -35.08
C ALA A 6 -9.48 -0.33 -33.78
N LEU A 7 -10.76 -0.69 -33.66
CA LEU A 7 -11.31 -1.24 -32.42
C LEU A 7 -10.68 -2.59 -32.00
N PRO A 8 -10.47 -3.58 -32.91
CA PRO A 8 -9.81 -4.84 -32.54
C PRO A 8 -8.38 -4.63 -32.02
N ILE A 9 -7.61 -3.72 -32.63
CA ILE A 9 -6.25 -3.41 -32.20
C ILE A 9 -6.25 -2.78 -30.81
N LEU A 10 -7.12 -1.80 -30.58
CA LEU A 10 -7.25 -1.15 -29.26
C LEU A 10 -7.72 -2.12 -28.18
N MET A 11 -8.59 -3.07 -28.51
CA MET A 11 -9.03 -4.11 -27.60
C MET A 11 -7.89 -5.06 -27.24
N GLU A 12 -7.06 -5.45 -28.19
CA GLU A 12 -5.88 -6.27 -27.93
C GLU A 12 -4.89 -5.54 -27.02
N GLU A 13 -4.57 -4.26 -27.33
CA GLU A 13 -3.71 -3.44 -26.47
C GLU A 13 -4.28 -3.27 -25.04
N LEU A 14 -5.60 -3.11 -24.93
CA LEU A 14 -6.26 -3.03 -23.62
C LEU A 14 -6.09 -4.32 -22.83
N MET A 15 -6.32 -5.47 -23.46
CA MET A 15 -6.20 -6.79 -22.81
C MET A 15 -4.77 -7.07 -22.36
N GLU A 16 -3.78 -6.76 -23.20
CA GLU A 16 -2.36 -6.87 -22.83
C GLU A 16 -2.00 -5.97 -21.66
N THR A 17 -2.50 -4.74 -21.65
CA THR A 17 -2.26 -3.79 -20.56
C THR A 17 -2.89 -4.26 -19.26
N LEU A 18 -4.12 -4.75 -19.28
CA LEU A 18 -4.81 -5.30 -18.10
C LEU A 18 -4.12 -6.55 -17.55
N ASP A 19 -3.63 -7.44 -18.42
CA ASP A 19 -2.85 -8.61 -18.01
C ASP A 19 -1.51 -8.20 -17.37
N ALA A 20 -0.86 -7.16 -17.89
CA ALA A 20 0.36 -6.62 -17.31
C ALA A 20 0.11 -5.94 -15.96
N GLU A 21 -0.98 -5.19 -15.80
CA GLU A 21 -1.40 -4.63 -14.51
C GLU A 21 -1.66 -5.74 -13.49
N GLU A 22 -2.39 -6.77 -13.87
CA GLU A 22 -2.68 -7.90 -12.97
C GLU A 22 -1.40 -8.58 -12.47
N LYS A 23 -0.42 -8.81 -13.35
CA LYS A 23 0.87 -9.39 -12.97
C LYS A 23 1.61 -8.52 -11.95
N LEU A 24 1.61 -7.20 -12.12
CA LEU A 24 2.23 -6.29 -11.16
C LEU A 24 1.53 -6.30 -9.81
N TYR A 25 0.20 -6.32 -9.78
CA TYR A 25 -0.55 -6.44 -8.54
C TYR A 25 -0.31 -7.79 -7.86
N GLN A 26 -0.17 -8.87 -8.62
CA GLN A 26 0.20 -10.18 -8.06
C GLN A 26 1.63 -10.20 -7.50
N GLU A 27 2.56 -9.45 -8.08
CA GLU A 27 3.91 -9.27 -7.54
C GLU A 27 3.92 -8.46 -6.24
N LEU A 28 2.99 -7.52 -6.08
CA LEU A 28 2.84 -6.74 -4.84
C LEU A 28 2.34 -7.58 -3.66
N ILE A 29 1.52 -8.59 -3.88
CA ILE A 29 0.96 -9.42 -2.80
C ILE A 29 2.04 -10.00 -1.89
N PRO A 30 3.07 -10.72 -2.39
CA PRO A 30 4.12 -11.26 -1.53
C PRO A 30 4.95 -10.15 -0.86
N VAL A 31 5.14 -9.01 -1.49
CA VAL A 31 5.83 -7.85 -0.91
C VAL A 31 5.06 -7.31 0.29
N GLU A 32 3.75 -7.14 0.16
CA GLU A 32 2.88 -6.71 1.26
C GLU A 32 2.78 -7.74 2.39
N GLN A 33 2.80 -9.03 2.07
CA GLN A 33 2.86 -10.10 3.08
C GLN A 33 4.21 -10.11 3.83
N GLU A 34 5.31 -9.82 3.15
CA GLU A 34 6.62 -9.64 3.78
C GLU A 34 6.65 -8.42 4.69
N LYS A 35 6.00 -7.33 4.27
CA LYS A 35 5.81 -6.14 5.08
C LYS A 35 5.07 -6.44 6.38
N THR A 36 4.02 -7.24 6.34
CA THR A 36 3.30 -7.71 7.53
C THR A 36 4.27 -8.36 8.52
N ARG A 37 5.13 -9.27 8.05
CA ARG A 37 6.12 -9.93 8.91
C ARG A 37 7.17 -8.99 9.46
N ALA A 38 7.64 -8.06 8.65
CA ALA A 38 8.62 -7.05 9.06
C ALA A 38 8.06 -6.10 10.12
N ILE A 39 6.82 -5.66 10.00
CA ILE A 39 6.14 -4.83 11.01
C ILE A 39 5.99 -5.61 12.33
N ALA A 40 5.48 -6.84 12.27
CA ALA A 40 5.29 -7.69 13.44
C ALA A 40 6.62 -7.99 14.16
N GLY A 41 7.71 -8.16 13.42
CA GLY A 41 9.05 -8.37 13.94
C GLY A 41 9.80 -7.10 14.32
N THR A 42 9.24 -5.92 14.08
CA THR A 42 9.89 -4.62 14.24
C THR A 42 11.25 -4.55 13.50
N ASP A 43 11.30 -5.18 12.32
CA ASP A 43 12.51 -5.27 11.50
C ASP A 43 12.60 -4.05 10.58
N LEU A 44 13.26 -3.00 11.05
CA LEU A 44 13.42 -1.73 10.32
C LEU A 44 14.22 -1.88 9.02
N GLU A 45 15.21 -2.76 9.00
CA GLU A 45 16.04 -3.00 7.82
C GLU A 45 15.24 -3.71 6.71
N ALA A 46 14.44 -4.73 7.08
CA ALA A 46 13.51 -5.36 6.17
C ALA A 46 12.46 -4.37 5.66
N MET A 47 11.89 -3.54 6.53
CA MET A 47 10.94 -2.49 6.16
C MET A 47 11.50 -1.54 5.12
N ARG A 48 12.73 -1.11 5.27
CA ARG A 48 13.40 -0.22 4.32
C ARG A 48 13.50 -0.84 2.92
N ARG A 49 13.96 -2.10 2.84
CA ARG A 49 14.04 -2.82 1.56
C ARG A 49 12.67 -3.03 0.91
N ILE A 50 11.66 -3.34 1.72
CA ILE A 50 10.28 -3.54 1.25
C ILE A 50 9.72 -2.25 0.67
N VAL A 51 9.89 -1.12 1.35
CA VAL A 51 9.40 0.19 0.85
C VAL A 51 10.06 0.55 -0.48
N GLU A 52 11.35 0.30 -0.65
CA GLU A 52 12.03 0.51 -1.94
C GLU A 52 11.43 -0.35 -3.04
N LYS A 53 11.14 -1.62 -2.76
CA LYS A 53 10.50 -2.54 -3.69
C LYS A 53 9.06 -2.15 -4.02
N GLU A 54 8.29 -1.73 -3.03
CA GLU A 54 6.95 -1.20 -3.23
C GLU A 54 6.95 0.00 -4.18
N HIS A 55 7.82 0.98 -3.95
CA HIS A 55 7.94 2.16 -4.81
C HIS A 55 8.20 1.78 -6.27
N GLU A 56 9.12 0.85 -6.51
CA GLU A 56 9.41 0.37 -7.86
C GLU A 56 8.17 -0.23 -8.54
N LEU A 57 7.43 -1.08 -7.83
CA LEU A 57 6.23 -1.73 -8.37
C LEU A 57 5.06 -0.75 -8.55
N VAL A 58 4.88 0.18 -7.61
CA VAL A 58 3.84 1.22 -7.70
C VAL A 58 4.09 2.14 -8.88
N ASP A 59 5.33 2.55 -9.14
CA ASP A 59 5.68 3.38 -10.30
C ASP A 59 5.35 2.66 -11.61
N LYS A 60 5.65 1.36 -11.72
CA LYS A 60 5.29 0.54 -12.88
C LYS A 60 3.78 0.43 -13.04
N THR A 61 3.06 0.22 -11.94
CA THR A 61 1.60 0.14 -11.93
C THR A 61 0.96 1.45 -12.39
N GLN A 62 1.46 2.58 -11.89
CA GLN A 62 0.99 3.92 -12.29
C GLN A 62 1.21 4.18 -13.78
N HIS A 63 2.33 3.74 -14.33
CA HIS A 63 2.60 3.84 -15.76
C HIS A 63 1.58 3.04 -16.58
N LEU A 64 1.33 1.80 -16.22
CA LEU A 64 0.34 0.95 -16.92
C LEU A 64 -1.09 1.50 -16.77
N GLU A 65 -1.45 2.03 -15.62
CA GLU A 65 -2.74 2.68 -15.41
C GLU A 65 -2.94 3.87 -16.36
N ASN A 66 -1.91 4.68 -16.56
CA ASN A 66 -1.95 5.79 -17.51
C ASN A 66 -2.08 5.30 -18.96
N VAL A 67 -1.38 4.22 -19.32
CA VAL A 67 -1.52 3.57 -20.64
C VAL A 67 -2.96 3.07 -20.83
N ARG A 68 -3.50 2.36 -19.83
CA ARG A 68 -4.89 1.88 -19.86
C ARG A 68 -5.90 3.02 -20.04
N LYS A 69 -5.76 4.10 -19.28
CA LYS A 69 -6.65 5.27 -19.39
C LYS A 69 -6.65 5.86 -20.80
N ARG A 70 -5.48 5.94 -21.44
CA ARG A 70 -5.35 6.43 -22.80
C ARG A 70 -6.04 5.49 -23.81
N ILE A 71 -5.83 4.19 -23.70
CA ILE A 71 -6.46 3.20 -24.57
C ILE A 71 -7.99 3.25 -24.43
N VAL A 72 -8.50 3.32 -23.20
CA VAL A 72 -9.95 3.44 -22.93
C VAL A 72 -10.52 4.73 -23.55
N LEU A 73 -9.79 5.83 -23.47
CA LEU A 73 -10.15 7.10 -24.12
C LEU A 73 -10.25 6.94 -25.67
N ASP A 74 -9.27 6.29 -26.27
CA ASP A 74 -9.25 6.04 -27.72
C ASP A 74 -10.41 5.13 -28.13
N ILE A 75 -10.70 4.08 -27.37
CA ILE A 75 -11.85 3.20 -27.60
C ILE A 75 -13.16 3.98 -27.47
N ALA A 76 -13.32 4.81 -26.46
CA ALA A 76 -14.52 5.64 -26.27
C ALA A 76 -14.74 6.55 -27.48
N THR A 77 -13.67 7.15 -27.98
CA THR A 77 -13.71 8.01 -29.19
C THR A 77 -14.16 7.22 -30.41
N VAL A 78 -13.61 6.03 -30.64
CA VAL A 78 -14.00 5.13 -31.75
C VAL A 78 -15.48 4.71 -31.64
N LEU A 79 -15.97 4.47 -30.44
CA LEU A 79 -17.36 4.08 -30.18
C LEU A 79 -18.34 5.27 -30.14
N GLY A 80 -17.86 6.52 -30.24
CA GLY A 80 -18.67 7.72 -30.11
C GLY A 80 -19.29 7.88 -28.73
N LYS A 81 -18.60 7.40 -27.68
CA LYS A 81 -19.00 7.49 -26.28
C LYS A 81 -18.23 8.60 -25.56
N ASP A 82 -18.79 9.10 -24.45
CA ASP A 82 -18.14 10.08 -23.61
C ASP A 82 -16.97 9.43 -22.87
N PRO A 83 -15.71 9.87 -23.12
CA PRO A 83 -14.54 9.28 -22.48
C PRO A 83 -14.53 9.40 -20.94
N ASP A 84 -15.08 10.49 -20.40
CA ASP A 84 -15.09 10.76 -18.97
C ASP A 84 -16.03 9.82 -18.18
N LYS A 85 -16.96 9.19 -18.89
CA LYS A 85 -17.93 8.23 -18.34
C LYS A 85 -17.58 6.78 -18.66
N MET A 86 -16.50 6.54 -19.42
CA MET A 86 -16.10 5.20 -19.82
C MET A 86 -15.33 4.51 -18.71
N THR A 87 -15.93 3.48 -18.13
CA THR A 87 -15.29 2.52 -17.22
C THR A 87 -15.10 1.19 -17.93
N LEU A 88 -14.31 0.27 -17.37
CA LEU A 88 -14.18 -1.08 -17.92
C LEU A 88 -15.53 -1.82 -17.94
N ALA A 89 -16.37 -1.60 -16.94
CA ALA A 89 -17.72 -2.17 -16.88
C ALA A 89 -18.63 -1.61 -17.98
N SER A 90 -18.63 -0.28 -18.20
CA SER A 90 -19.41 0.34 -19.28
C SER A 90 -18.87 -0.01 -20.65
N LEU A 91 -17.56 -0.23 -20.80
CA LEU A 91 -16.95 -0.73 -22.03
C LEU A 91 -17.43 -2.17 -22.34
N ALA A 92 -17.47 -3.06 -21.35
CA ALA A 92 -18.04 -4.40 -21.51
C ALA A 92 -19.49 -4.36 -21.98
N ASP A 93 -20.29 -3.43 -21.44
CA ASP A 93 -21.67 -3.21 -21.92
C ASP A 93 -21.73 -2.69 -23.36
N ALA A 94 -20.81 -1.84 -23.77
CA ALA A 94 -20.73 -1.34 -25.15
C ALA A 94 -20.36 -2.42 -26.16
N LEU A 95 -19.70 -3.50 -25.71
CA LEU A 95 -19.27 -4.64 -26.53
C LEU A 95 -20.33 -5.73 -26.70
N LYS A 96 -21.61 -5.46 -26.41
CA LYS A 96 -22.72 -6.45 -26.54
C LYS A 96 -22.82 -7.11 -27.90
N LYS A 97 -22.36 -6.44 -28.96
CA LYS A 97 -22.32 -6.98 -30.31
C LYS A 97 -21.09 -7.85 -30.61
N GLN A 98 -20.15 -7.93 -29.67
CA GLN A 98 -18.92 -8.69 -29.74
C GLN A 98 -18.78 -9.56 -28.49
N PRO A 99 -19.53 -10.68 -28.42
CA PRO A 99 -19.69 -11.46 -27.17
C PRO A 99 -18.38 -12.10 -26.70
N GLU A 100 -17.44 -12.41 -27.59
CA GLU A 100 -16.15 -12.97 -27.20
C GLU A 100 -15.27 -11.93 -26.51
N ASP A 101 -15.17 -10.73 -27.07
CA ASP A 101 -14.40 -9.63 -26.48
C ASP A 101 -15.02 -9.16 -25.18
N GLN A 102 -16.36 -9.08 -25.12
CA GLN A 102 -17.07 -8.78 -23.89
C GLN A 102 -16.74 -9.78 -22.78
N ARG A 103 -16.78 -11.07 -23.09
CA ARG A 103 -16.49 -12.14 -22.11
C ARG A 103 -15.05 -12.09 -21.63
N LYS A 104 -14.09 -11.93 -22.56
CA LYS A 104 -12.66 -11.79 -22.20
C LYS A 104 -12.42 -10.59 -21.28
N LEU A 105 -12.99 -9.44 -21.63
CA LEU A 105 -12.87 -8.23 -20.82
C LEU A 105 -13.47 -8.42 -19.42
N GLN A 106 -14.64 -9.02 -19.30
CA GLN A 106 -15.26 -9.31 -18.01
C GLN A 106 -14.40 -10.25 -17.15
N MET A 107 -13.84 -11.30 -17.76
CA MET A 107 -12.97 -12.24 -17.05
C MET A 107 -11.71 -11.56 -16.51
N VAL A 108 -11.05 -10.74 -17.32
CA VAL A 108 -9.84 -10.02 -16.89
C VAL A 108 -10.19 -8.98 -15.82
N HIS A 109 -11.29 -8.26 -16.01
CA HIS A 109 -11.78 -7.29 -15.03
C HIS A 109 -12.07 -7.95 -13.67
N ASP A 110 -12.72 -9.11 -13.65
CA ASP A 110 -13.06 -9.82 -12.41
C ASP A 110 -11.80 -10.33 -11.70
N ARG A 111 -10.83 -10.86 -12.44
CA ARG A 111 -9.53 -11.28 -11.88
C ARG A 111 -8.78 -10.10 -11.28
N LEU A 112 -8.67 -9.01 -12.03
CA LEU A 112 -8.00 -7.79 -11.59
C LEU A 112 -8.66 -7.23 -10.33
N ARG A 113 -9.98 -7.14 -10.31
CA ARG A 113 -10.74 -6.68 -9.16
C ARG A 113 -10.48 -7.54 -7.92
N LYS A 114 -10.47 -8.86 -8.07
CA LYS A 114 -10.17 -9.79 -6.97
C LYS A 114 -8.77 -9.57 -6.41
N THR A 115 -7.76 -9.42 -7.27
CA THR A 115 -6.38 -9.17 -6.88
C THR A 115 -6.24 -7.82 -6.15
N VAL A 116 -6.86 -6.76 -6.67
CA VAL A 116 -6.87 -5.44 -6.04
C VAL A 116 -7.55 -5.46 -4.68
N MET A 117 -8.69 -6.14 -4.55
CA MET A 117 -9.36 -6.28 -3.26
C MET A 117 -8.49 -7.02 -2.23
N GLN A 118 -7.79 -8.07 -2.64
CA GLN A 118 -6.85 -8.79 -1.78
C GLN A 118 -5.71 -7.88 -1.31
N LEU A 119 -5.14 -7.08 -2.20
CA LEU A 119 -4.11 -6.09 -1.84
C LEU A 119 -4.63 -5.03 -0.88
N GLN A 120 -5.83 -4.51 -1.11
CA GLN A 120 -6.46 -3.54 -0.21
C GLN A 120 -6.64 -4.10 1.19
N ASP A 121 -7.06 -5.36 1.32
CA ASP A 121 -7.22 -6.02 2.62
C ASP A 121 -5.88 -6.17 3.34
N ILE A 122 -4.83 -6.60 2.63
CA ILE A 122 -3.48 -6.71 3.21
C ILE A 122 -2.95 -5.35 3.62
N ASN A 123 -3.10 -4.33 2.78
CA ASN A 123 -2.66 -2.96 3.08
C ASN A 123 -3.37 -2.40 4.30
N GLN A 124 -4.68 -2.57 4.40
CA GLN A 124 -5.44 -2.11 5.57
C GLN A 124 -4.97 -2.81 6.85
N SER A 125 -4.72 -4.11 6.78
CA SER A 125 -4.17 -4.88 7.91
C SER A 125 -2.77 -4.39 8.29
N ASN A 126 -1.92 -4.10 7.31
CA ASN A 126 -0.57 -3.56 7.55
C ASN A 126 -0.61 -2.17 8.19
N GLU A 127 -1.51 -1.29 7.75
CA GLU A 127 -1.70 0.04 8.37
C GLU A 127 -2.12 -0.08 9.84
N ASN A 128 -3.07 -0.95 10.15
CA ASN A 128 -3.53 -1.19 11.50
C ASN A 128 -2.40 -1.75 12.38
N LEU A 129 -1.69 -2.76 11.90
CA LEU A 129 -0.57 -3.37 12.61
C LEU A 129 0.57 -2.38 12.85
N LEU A 130 0.88 -1.54 11.86
CA LEU A 130 1.90 -0.50 11.99
C LEU A 130 1.51 0.51 13.07
N ARG A 131 0.27 0.95 13.10
CA ARG A 131 -0.24 1.89 14.12
C ARG A 131 -0.13 1.30 15.52
N GLU A 132 -0.58 0.05 15.72
CA GLU A 132 -0.47 -0.66 16.99
C GLU A 132 0.98 -0.82 17.44
N THR A 133 1.88 -1.16 16.52
CA THR A 133 3.30 -1.30 16.79
C THR A 133 3.93 0.03 17.21
N MET A 134 3.59 1.13 16.53
CA MET A 134 4.07 2.46 16.88
C MET A 134 3.56 2.92 18.24
N GLU A 135 2.31 2.68 18.59
CA GLU A 135 1.75 2.98 19.91
C GLU A 135 2.47 2.20 21.02
N MET A 136 2.79 0.93 20.77
CA MET A 136 3.56 0.10 21.72
C MET A 136 4.99 0.64 21.90
N VAL A 137 5.67 1.02 20.82
CA VAL A 137 7.02 1.61 20.89
C VAL A 137 6.99 2.92 21.70
N GLU A 138 6.02 3.80 21.44
CA GLU A 138 5.86 5.06 22.17
C GLU A 138 5.60 4.81 23.67
N PHE A 139 4.72 3.88 24.01
CA PHE A 139 4.49 3.48 25.40
C PHE A 139 5.76 2.99 26.06
N ASN A 140 6.52 2.10 25.44
CA ASN A 140 7.78 1.58 25.97
C ASN A 140 8.82 2.70 26.18
N MET A 141 8.91 3.65 25.27
CA MET A 141 9.80 4.82 25.41
C MET A 141 9.40 5.69 26.60
N ASN A 142 8.11 5.90 26.82
CA ASN A 142 7.61 6.66 27.96
C ASN A 142 7.89 5.94 29.29
N VAL A 143 7.75 4.63 29.36
CA VAL A 143 8.10 3.80 30.54
C VAL A 143 9.60 3.94 30.83
N ILE A 144 10.48 3.81 29.84
CA ILE A 144 11.92 3.93 30.01
C ILE A 144 12.29 5.33 30.52
N ARG A 145 11.70 6.40 29.98
CA ARG A 145 11.92 7.78 30.43
C ARG A 145 11.50 7.95 31.89
N SER A 146 10.33 7.49 32.27
CA SER A 146 9.84 7.60 33.64
C SER A 146 10.70 6.82 34.65
N THR A 147 11.18 5.63 34.28
CA THR A 147 12.08 4.83 35.12
C THR A 147 13.43 5.53 35.30
N ARG A 148 14.00 6.13 34.28
CA ARG A 148 15.25 6.89 34.37
C ARG A 148 15.10 8.14 35.23
N MET A 149 14.00 8.86 35.16
CA MET A 149 13.70 10.00 36.03
C MET A 149 13.51 9.61 37.47
N SER A 150 12.87 8.48 37.73
CA SER A 150 12.70 7.93 39.09
C SER A 150 14.02 7.51 39.75
N SER A 151 14.91 6.85 39.01
CA SER A 151 16.24 6.48 39.52
C SER A 151 17.16 7.69 39.71
N GLY A 152 17.03 8.73 38.92
CA GLY A 152 17.75 10.01 39.12
C GLY A 152 17.30 10.76 40.37
N SER A 153 16.02 10.72 40.72
CA SER A 153 15.45 11.32 41.93
C SER A 153 15.88 10.58 43.21
N SER A 154 16.04 9.26 43.13
CA SER A 154 16.51 8.46 44.27
C SER A 154 17.98 8.74 44.65
N ASN A 155 18.84 9.04 43.67
CA ASN A 155 20.24 9.37 43.92
C ASN A 155 20.41 10.78 44.54
N TYR A 156 19.55 11.72 44.25
CA TYR A 156 19.59 13.05 44.89
C TYR A 156 19.08 13.04 46.33
N ALA A 157 18.18 12.13 46.68
CA ALA A 157 17.68 12.01 48.06
C ALA A 157 18.67 11.33 49.01
N SER A 158 19.58 10.45 48.53
CA SER A 158 20.62 9.84 49.32
C SER A 158 21.80 10.78 49.63
N ASP A 159 22.10 11.72 48.74
CA ASP A 159 23.18 12.70 48.94
C ASP A 159 22.77 13.85 49.90
N ALA A 160 21.47 14.12 50.01
CA ALA A 160 20.98 15.17 50.92
C ALA A 160 20.93 14.71 52.39
N SER A 161 20.96 13.41 52.70
CA SER A 161 20.93 12.88 54.04
C SER A 161 22.30 12.78 54.72
N GLU A 162 23.40 12.86 53.94
CA GLU A 162 24.76 12.83 54.52
C GLU A 162 25.30 14.22 54.91
N VAL A 163 24.65 15.30 54.54
CA VAL A 163 25.12 16.68 54.84
C VAL A 163 24.60 17.23 56.18
N TYR A 164 23.62 16.60 56.83
CA TYR A 164 23.01 17.11 58.06
C TYR A 164 23.34 16.25 59.31
N GLY A 165 24.39 15.48 59.30
CA GLY A 165 24.73 14.56 60.38
C GLY A 165 25.99 14.88 61.18
N THR A 166 26.28 16.14 61.53
CA THR A 166 27.26 16.45 62.64
C THR A 166 26.94 17.79 63.25
N ALA A 167 26.14 17.80 64.30
CA ALA A 167 26.12 18.92 65.24
C ALA A 167 27.26 18.74 66.26
N PRO A 168 28.10 19.78 66.53
CA PRO A 168 29.13 19.70 67.54
C PRO A 168 28.49 19.73 68.95
N GLN A 169 28.82 18.74 69.75
CA GLN A 169 28.56 18.78 71.19
C GLN A 169 29.42 19.85 71.82
N GLN A 170 28.77 20.84 72.46
CA GLN A 170 29.43 21.73 73.37
C GLN A 170 29.40 21.15 74.79
N ILE A 171 30.52 21.23 75.44
CA ILE A 171 30.86 20.99 76.86
C ILE A 171 30.09 21.95 77.76
#